data_3c6be1e95b61d3134251b8b1b0f13e45
#
_entry.id   3c6be1e95b61d3134251b8b1b0f13e45
#
_cell.length_a   1.000
_cell.length_b   1.000
_cell.length_c   1.000
_cell.angle_alpha   90.00
_cell.angle_beta   90.00
_cell.angle_gamma   90.00
#
_symmetry.space_group_name_H-M   'P 1'
#
loop_
_entity.id
_entity.type
_entity.pdbx_description
1 polymer ?
#
loop_
_entity_poly.entity_id
_entity_poly.type
_entity_poly.pdbx_seq_one_letter_code
_entity_poly.pdbx_strand_id
1 'polypeptide(L)'
;MIKMFVMQTCPYCEFVEKQVKGNPLFEVIDISKHVRNLKQFLDLRDNHPAFDEAKKIGDVGIPCYVLEDGTVTLSSKDAGLEPMPDENTGASCSIDGSGC
;
A
#
# COMPACT_ATOMS: atom_id res chain seq x y z
N MET A 1 -1.20 5.36 -15.21
CA MET A 1 -1.81 5.64 -13.90
C MET A 1 -1.26 4.71 -12.83
N ILE A 2 -0.92 5.25 -11.70
CA ILE A 2 -0.40 4.46 -10.58
C ILE A 2 -1.58 4.02 -9.71
N LYS A 3 -1.71 2.71 -9.48
CA LYS A 3 -2.74 2.19 -8.58
C LYS A 3 -2.17 2.12 -7.17
N MET A 4 -2.92 2.65 -6.20
CA MET A 4 -2.51 2.65 -4.81
C MET A 4 -3.56 1.92 -3.97
N PHE A 5 -3.17 0.77 -3.42
CA PHE A 5 -4.07 -0.04 -2.58
C PHE A 5 -3.93 0.40 -1.14
N VAL A 6 -5.05 0.75 -0.52
CA VAL A 6 -5.09 1.31 0.83
C VAL A 6 -6.23 0.71 1.63
N MET A 7 -6.26 1.04 2.92
CA MET A 7 -7.34 0.65 3.81
C MET A 7 -7.65 1.81 4.75
N GLN A 8 -8.93 1.98 5.11
CA GLN A 8 -9.37 3.15 5.87
C GLN A 8 -8.73 3.27 7.25
N THR A 9 -8.42 2.16 7.88
CA THR A 9 -7.89 2.15 9.25
C THR A 9 -6.37 2.16 9.31
N CYS A 10 -5.71 2.37 8.21
CA CYS A 10 -4.24 2.38 8.14
C CYS A 10 -3.74 3.83 8.21
N PRO A 11 -3.05 4.23 9.28
CA PRO A 11 -2.54 5.61 9.38
C PRO A 11 -1.56 5.97 8.28
N TYR A 12 -0.71 5.03 7.87
CA TYR A 12 0.23 5.27 6.78
C TYR A 12 -0.51 5.51 5.47
N CYS A 13 -1.54 4.70 5.21
CA CYS A 13 -2.35 4.88 4.02
C CYS A 13 -3.00 6.27 4.01
N GLU A 14 -3.52 6.70 5.13
CA GLU A 14 -4.12 8.02 5.26
C GLU A 14 -3.10 9.11 4.96
N PHE A 15 -1.89 8.97 5.46
CA PHE A 15 -0.82 9.93 5.22
C PHE A 15 -0.51 10.08 3.73
N VAL A 16 -0.35 8.96 3.01
CA VAL A 16 -0.03 9.01 1.59
C VAL A 16 -1.24 9.39 0.73
N GLU A 17 -2.45 9.05 1.16
CA GLU A 17 -3.66 9.45 0.45
C GLU A 17 -3.77 10.98 0.35
N LYS A 18 -3.38 11.68 1.40
CA LYS A 18 -3.42 13.14 1.40
C LYS A 18 -2.50 13.72 0.33
N GLN A 19 -1.38 13.05 0.05
CA GLN A 19 -0.44 13.52 -0.95
C GLN A 19 -0.97 13.38 -2.37
N VAL A 20 -1.83 12.38 -2.60
CA VAL A 20 -2.33 12.10 -3.95
C VAL A 20 -3.73 12.66 -4.18
N LYS A 21 -4.33 13.31 -3.19
CA LYS A 21 -5.68 13.85 -3.31
C LYS A 21 -5.74 14.86 -4.46
N GLY A 22 -6.65 14.59 -5.39
CA GLY A 22 -6.80 15.44 -6.57
C GLY A 22 -5.76 15.20 -7.67
N ASN A 23 -4.86 14.23 -7.49
CA ASN A 23 -3.84 13.93 -8.49
C ASN A 23 -4.38 12.87 -9.46
N PRO A 24 -4.61 13.22 -10.75
CA PRO A 24 -5.18 12.28 -11.71
C PRO A 24 -4.24 11.14 -12.10
N LEU A 25 -2.97 11.20 -11.71
CA LEU A 25 -2.02 10.13 -11.99
C LEU A 25 -2.17 8.94 -11.06
N PHE A 26 -2.94 9.09 -9.98
CA PHE A 26 -3.13 8.02 -9.00
C PHE A 26 -4.57 7.55 -8.96
N GLU A 27 -4.75 6.24 -8.91
CA GLU A 27 -6.04 5.62 -8.65
C GLU A 27 -5.97 4.97 -7.26
N VAL A 28 -6.71 5.52 -6.31
CA VAL A 28 -6.74 5.00 -4.94
C VAL A 28 -7.79 3.89 -4.87
N ILE A 29 -7.37 2.70 -4.48
CA ILE A 29 -8.23 1.52 -4.38
C ILE A 29 -8.29 1.11 -2.92
N ASP A 30 -9.43 1.34 -2.29
CA ASP A 30 -9.63 1.00 -0.89
C ASP A 30 -10.10 -0.44 -0.76
N ILE A 31 -9.25 -1.29 -0.22
CA ILE A 31 -9.54 -2.72 -0.12
C ILE A 31 -10.61 -3.03 0.92
N SER A 32 -10.95 -2.06 1.77
CA SER A 32 -11.99 -2.24 2.79
C SER A 32 -13.38 -1.87 2.29
N LYS A 33 -13.49 -1.23 1.13
CA LYS A 33 -14.79 -0.78 0.61
C LYS A 33 -15.53 -1.85 -0.17
N HIS A 34 -14.80 -2.76 -0.80
CA HIS A 34 -15.44 -3.79 -1.62
C HIS A 34 -14.56 -5.03 -1.66
N VAL A 35 -15.20 -6.19 -1.58
CA VAL A 35 -14.47 -7.47 -1.59
C VAL A 35 -13.68 -7.66 -2.90
N ARG A 36 -14.16 -7.09 -3.99
CA ARG A 36 -13.45 -7.17 -5.27
C ARG A 36 -12.09 -6.47 -5.19
N ASN A 37 -12.03 -5.33 -4.52
CA ASN A 37 -10.78 -4.62 -4.31
C ASN A 37 -9.83 -5.44 -3.44
N LEU A 38 -10.35 -6.06 -2.41
CA LEU A 38 -9.57 -6.93 -1.55
C LEU A 38 -9.01 -8.12 -2.31
N LYS A 39 -9.81 -8.74 -3.15
CA LYS A 39 -9.37 -9.87 -3.96
C LYS A 39 -8.26 -9.48 -4.92
N GLN A 40 -8.38 -8.32 -5.54
CA GLN A 40 -7.37 -7.80 -6.44
C GLN A 40 -6.05 -7.61 -5.71
N PHE A 41 -6.10 -7.05 -4.51
CA PHE A 41 -4.93 -6.88 -3.68
C PHE A 41 -4.31 -8.21 -3.27
N LEU A 42 -5.13 -9.16 -2.82
CA LEU A 42 -4.64 -10.46 -2.40
C LEU A 42 -3.98 -11.23 -3.54
N ASP A 43 -4.52 -11.09 -4.74
CA ASP A 43 -3.93 -11.72 -5.91
C ASP A 43 -2.50 -11.21 -6.13
N LEU A 44 -2.28 -9.91 -5.97
CA LEU A 44 -0.94 -9.34 -6.04
C LEU A 44 -0.07 -9.85 -4.89
N ARG A 45 -0.60 -9.79 -3.67
CA ARG A 45 0.16 -10.17 -2.47
C ARG A 45 0.61 -11.63 -2.51
N ASP A 46 -0.26 -12.51 -2.99
CA ASP A 46 0.04 -13.94 -3.00
C ASP A 46 1.01 -14.34 -4.10
N ASN A 47 1.06 -13.58 -5.20
CA ASN A 47 1.78 -14.00 -6.39
C ASN A 47 2.98 -13.13 -6.76
N HIS A 48 3.18 -12.00 -6.07
CA HIS A 48 4.23 -11.07 -6.46
C HIS A 48 5.35 -11.03 -5.41
N PRO A 49 6.63 -11.14 -5.84
CA PRO A 49 7.75 -11.17 -4.88
C PRO A 49 7.93 -9.88 -4.09
N ALA A 50 7.33 -8.77 -4.51
CA ALA A 50 7.42 -7.52 -3.76
C ALA A 50 6.84 -7.65 -2.36
N PHE A 51 5.98 -8.64 -2.10
CA PHE A 51 5.35 -8.85 -0.80
C PHE A 51 6.07 -9.88 0.07
N ASP A 52 7.18 -10.45 -0.39
CA ASP A 52 7.85 -11.51 0.35
C ASP A 52 8.24 -11.07 1.76
N GLU A 53 8.82 -9.87 1.90
CA GLU A 53 9.18 -9.35 3.22
C GLU A 53 7.96 -9.10 4.09
N ALA A 54 6.91 -8.53 3.51
CA ALA A 54 5.69 -8.25 4.25
C ALA A 54 5.06 -9.53 4.77
N LYS A 55 5.00 -10.57 3.96
CA LYS A 55 4.46 -11.87 4.38
C LYS A 55 5.30 -12.49 5.46
N LYS A 56 6.62 -12.34 5.36
CA LYS A 56 7.56 -12.92 6.30
C LYS A 56 7.41 -12.34 7.70
N ILE A 57 7.17 -11.05 7.80
CA ILE A 57 7.04 -10.37 9.09
C ILE A 57 5.59 -10.21 9.54
N GLY A 58 4.64 -10.72 8.78
CA GLY A 58 3.23 -10.64 9.15
C GLY A 58 2.54 -9.33 8.81
N ASP A 59 3.11 -8.54 7.92
CA ASP A 59 2.48 -7.29 7.47
C ASP A 59 1.42 -7.55 6.43
N VAL A 60 0.44 -6.65 6.36
CA VAL A 60 -0.57 -6.69 5.31
C VAL A 60 0.05 -6.33 3.96
N GLY A 61 0.93 -5.34 3.94
CA GLY A 61 1.58 -4.91 2.71
C GLY A 61 0.91 -3.70 2.07
N ILE A 62 0.28 -2.86 2.86
CA ILE A 62 -0.32 -1.61 2.38
C ILE A 62 0.35 -0.42 3.07
N PRO A 63 0.42 0.74 2.42
CA PRO A 63 0.00 1.01 1.04
C PRO A 63 0.86 0.27 0.01
N CYS A 64 0.21 -0.19 -1.03
CA CYS A 64 0.88 -0.91 -2.12
C CYS A 64 0.67 -0.15 -3.41
N TYR A 65 1.69 -0.05 -4.23
CA TYR A 65 1.64 0.72 -5.47
C TYR A 65 1.93 -0.17 -6.66
N VAL A 66 1.11 -0.02 -7.71
CA VAL A 66 1.40 -0.61 -9.02
C VAL A 66 1.72 0.54 -9.94
N LEU A 67 2.97 0.67 -10.32
CA LEU A 67 3.46 1.78 -11.12
C LEU A 67 2.99 1.67 -12.58
N GLU A 68 3.21 2.73 -13.34
CA GLU A 68 2.73 2.78 -14.72
C GLU A 68 3.31 1.69 -15.60
N ASP A 69 4.53 1.25 -15.29
CA ASP A 69 5.19 0.17 -16.05
C ASP A 69 4.84 -1.22 -15.54
N GLY A 70 3.93 -1.32 -14.57
CA GLY A 70 3.55 -2.59 -13.99
C GLY A 70 4.37 -3.03 -12.80
N THR A 71 5.37 -2.26 -12.38
CA THR A 71 6.17 -2.58 -11.21
C THR A 71 5.33 -2.46 -9.95
N VAL A 72 5.40 -3.49 -9.10
CA VAL A 72 4.69 -3.51 -7.81
C VAL A 72 5.70 -3.20 -6.71
N THR A 73 5.36 -2.25 -5.85
CA THR A 73 6.25 -1.83 -4.77
C THR A 73 5.45 -1.43 -3.53
N LEU A 74 6.05 -1.59 -2.37
CA LEU A 74 5.50 -1.10 -1.11
C LEU A 74 6.15 0.20 -0.68
N SER A 75 7.11 0.70 -1.44
CA SER A 75 7.84 1.92 -1.11
C SER A 75 7.14 3.14 -1.68
N SER A 76 6.75 4.06 -0.78
CA SER A 76 6.14 5.32 -1.20
C SER A 76 7.08 6.14 -2.07
N LYS A 77 8.38 6.07 -1.80
CA LYS A 77 9.38 6.80 -2.59
C LYS A 77 9.40 6.36 -4.05
N ASP A 78 9.19 5.07 -4.31
CA ASP A 78 9.16 4.56 -5.67
C ASP A 78 7.98 5.13 -6.45
N ALA A 79 6.91 5.51 -5.76
CA ALA A 79 5.76 6.15 -6.36
C ALA A 79 5.87 7.69 -6.38
N GLY A 80 6.98 8.22 -5.92
CA GLY A 80 7.20 9.66 -5.88
C GLY A 80 6.56 10.35 -4.69
N LEU A 81 6.21 9.61 -3.65
CA LEU A 81 5.56 10.15 -2.46
C LEU A 81 6.51 10.19 -1.27
N GLU A 82 6.22 11.08 -0.34
CA GLU A 82 6.97 11.14 0.91
C GLU A 82 6.55 9.99 1.83
N PRO A 83 7.50 9.28 2.44
CA PRO A 83 7.16 8.26 3.43
C PRO A 83 6.74 8.91 4.74
N MET A 84 6.07 8.15 5.59
CA MET A 84 5.62 8.64 6.88
C MET A 84 6.84 9.03 7.74
N PRO A 85 6.87 10.25 8.32
CA PRO A 85 8.10 10.77 8.94
C PRO A 85 8.63 9.96 10.13
N ASP A 86 7.75 9.33 10.89
CA ASP A 86 8.17 8.54 12.05
C ASP A 86 8.31 7.06 11.71
N GLU A 87 8.43 6.76 10.43
CA GLU A 87 8.56 5.39 9.94
C GLU A 87 9.96 4.88 10.21
N ASN A 88 10.13 4.14 11.28
CA ASN A 88 11.42 3.58 11.63
C ASN A 88 11.48 2.07 11.49
N THR A 89 10.39 1.43 11.09
CA THR A 89 10.35 0.00 10.91
C THR A 89 10.27 -0.41 9.45
N GLY A 90 9.87 0.51 8.58
CA GLY A 90 9.67 0.22 7.18
C GLY A 90 8.39 -0.54 6.88
N ALA A 91 7.61 -0.83 7.90
CA ALA A 91 6.37 -1.58 7.73
C ALA A 91 5.20 -0.65 7.51
N SER A 92 4.27 -1.05 6.65
CA SER A 92 3.06 -0.26 6.42
C SER A 92 2.04 -0.55 7.51
N CYS A 93 1.48 -1.76 7.53
CA CYS A 93 0.51 -2.16 8.55
C CYS A 93 0.83 -3.57 8.99
N SER A 94 0.95 -3.78 10.29
CA SER A 94 1.22 -5.09 10.84
C SER A 94 -0.09 -5.83 11.11
N ILE A 95 -0.08 -7.13 10.83
CA ILE A 95 -1.27 -7.96 11.06
C ILE A 95 -1.62 -8.03 12.55
N ASP A 96 -0.64 -7.93 13.42
CA ASP A 96 -0.88 -7.92 14.87
C ASP A 96 -1.28 -6.55 15.41
N GLY A 97 -1.39 -5.56 14.54
CA GLY A 97 -1.83 -4.23 14.91
C GLY A 97 -0.75 -3.29 15.41
N SER A 98 0.49 -3.75 15.54
CA SER A 98 1.55 -2.94 16.14
C SER A 98 2.06 -1.85 15.18
N GLY A 99 1.88 -2.02 13.87
CA GLY A 99 2.35 -1.05 12.88
C GLY A 99 1.26 -0.15 12.35
N CYS A 100 0.06 -0.30 12.84
CA CYS A 100 -1.08 0.42 12.27
C CYS A 100 -1.91 1.06 13.35
#